data_411f9aa3b51f491e659d4eeab222f633
#
_entry.id   411f9aa3b51f491e659d4eeab222f633
#
_cell.length_a   1.000
_cell.length_b   1.000
_cell.length_c   1.000
_cell.angle_alpha   90.00
_cell.angle_beta   90.00
_cell.angle_gamma   90.00
#
_symmetry.space_group_name_H-M   'P 1'
#
loop_
_entity.id
_entity.type
_entity.pdbx_description
1 polymer ?
#
loop_
_entity_poly.entity_id
_entity_poly.type
_entity_poly.pdbx_seq_one_letter_code
_entity_poly.pdbx_strand_id
1 'polypeptide(L)'
;MGNATAGLAGGVVRGNAPPPPPARGAVHSAEIEYALGNLSTNNVYAWTPDDYKVSKLMEEYFANFIKKGDPNGPGLPVWPKVRPDAPAQVMRLDVDSRAETERHRERYLFLDKF
;
A
#
# COMPACT_ATOMS: atom_id res chain seq x y z
N MET A 1 0.49 3.49 -1.42
CA MET A 1 -0.73 3.92 -0.70
C MET A 1 -0.57 5.23 0.07
N GLY A 2 0.52 5.95 -0.10
CA GLY A 2 0.76 7.19 0.64
C GLY A 2 -0.28 8.28 0.40
N ASN A 3 -0.81 8.41 -0.81
CA ASN A 3 -1.78 9.45 -1.16
C ASN A 3 -3.24 9.06 -0.94
N ALA A 4 -3.55 7.79 -0.81
CA ALA A 4 -4.90 7.33 -0.50
C ALA A 4 -5.41 7.89 0.85
N THR A 5 -4.50 8.16 1.74
CA THR A 5 -4.82 8.70 3.05
C THR A 5 -5.34 10.15 3.02
N ALA A 6 -5.07 10.88 1.94
CA ALA A 6 -5.60 12.23 1.78
C ALA A 6 -7.14 12.22 1.68
N GLY A 7 -7.72 11.18 1.08
CA GLY A 7 -9.16 11.01 1.03
C GLY A 7 -9.81 10.68 2.38
N LEU A 8 -9.05 10.09 3.30
CA LEU A 8 -9.53 9.74 4.64
C LEU A 8 -9.71 10.96 5.54
N ALA A 9 -9.06 12.06 5.23
CA ALA A 9 -9.19 13.31 5.98
C ALA A 9 -10.61 13.91 5.90
N GLY A 10 -11.44 13.44 4.98
CA GLY A 10 -12.84 13.84 4.84
C GLY A 10 -13.82 13.18 5.81
N GLY A 11 -13.34 12.43 6.79
CA GLY A 11 -14.18 11.84 7.83
C GLY A 11 -14.96 12.92 8.60
N VAL A 12 -16.12 12.53 9.10
CA VAL A 12 -17.11 13.39 9.74
C VAL A 12 -16.45 14.35 10.75
N VAL A 13 -16.46 15.63 10.41
CA VAL A 13 -16.07 16.69 11.36
C VAL A 13 -17.21 16.85 12.36
N ARG A 14 -16.98 16.44 13.59
CA ARG A 14 -17.93 16.65 14.67
C ARG A 14 -17.67 18.00 15.33
N GLY A 15 -18.58 18.95 15.15
CA GLY A 15 -18.54 20.25 15.79
C GLY A 15 -17.42 21.17 15.29
N ASN A 16 -17.01 22.14 16.13
CA ASN A 16 -15.99 23.14 15.83
C ASN A 16 -14.56 22.69 16.06
N ALA A 17 -14.31 21.39 16.21
CA ALA A 17 -12.95 20.87 16.36
C ALA A 17 -12.17 21.02 15.05
N PRO A 18 -10.87 21.39 15.09
CA PRO A 18 -10.05 21.42 13.90
C PRO A 18 -10.00 20.01 13.29
N PRO A 19 -9.95 19.89 11.93
CA PRO A 19 -9.83 18.58 11.31
C PRO A 19 -8.56 17.87 11.82
N PRO A 20 -8.60 16.54 12.04
CA PRO A 20 -7.40 15.81 12.44
C PRO A 20 -6.33 15.96 11.36
N PRO A 21 -5.02 15.92 11.73
CA PRO A 21 -3.96 15.94 10.74
C PRO A 21 -4.11 14.75 9.78
N PRO A 22 -3.70 14.90 8.50
CA PRO A 22 -3.77 13.79 7.55
C PRO A 22 -3.04 12.57 8.10
N ALA A 23 -3.63 11.39 7.93
CA ALA A 23 -2.98 10.14 8.33
C ALA A 23 -1.70 9.95 7.51
N ARG A 24 -0.63 9.50 8.16
CA ARG A 24 0.63 9.19 7.50
C ARG A 24 0.74 7.68 7.27
N GLY A 25 1.10 7.31 6.04
CA GLY A 25 1.26 5.92 5.65
C GLY A 25 -0.08 5.20 5.42
N ALA A 26 0.00 3.89 5.29
CA ALA A 26 -1.16 3.05 5.05
C ALA A 26 -1.87 2.72 6.37
N VAL A 27 -3.18 2.92 6.41
CA VAL A 27 -4.02 2.53 7.54
C VAL A 27 -4.56 1.12 7.34
N HIS A 28 -5.12 0.52 8.40
CA HIS A 28 -5.70 -0.82 8.36
C HIS A 28 -6.76 -0.95 7.25
N SER A 29 -6.66 -1.99 6.46
CA SER A 29 -7.58 -2.32 5.35
C SER A 29 -7.67 -1.28 4.23
N ALA A 30 -6.76 -0.31 4.17
CA ALA A 30 -6.77 0.73 3.14
C ALA A 30 -6.48 0.19 1.74
N GLU A 31 -5.88 -1.00 1.64
CA GLU A 31 -5.52 -1.63 0.36
C GLU A 31 -6.69 -2.28 -0.36
N ILE A 32 -7.79 -2.55 0.32
CA ILE A 32 -8.88 -3.40 -0.21
C ILE A 32 -9.45 -2.83 -1.51
N GLU A 33 -9.89 -1.58 -1.51
CA GLU A 33 -10.45 -0.97 -2.72
C GLU A 33 -9.43 -0.85 -3.85
N TYR A 34 -8.16 -0.64 -3.51
CA TYR A 34 -7.07 -0.59 -4.50
C TYR A 34 -6.86 -1.96 -5.15
N ALA A 35 -6.70 -2.99 -4.32
CA ALA A 35 -6.40 -4.34 -4.80
C ALA A 35 -7.54 -4.94 -5.62
N LEU A 36 -8.78 -4.59 -5.30
CA LEU A 36 -9.96 -5.06 -6.00
C LEU A 36 -10.40 -4.16 -7.17
N GLY A 37 -9.72 -3.04 -7.38
CA GLY A 37 -10.00 -2.12 -8.49
C GLY A 37 -11.37 -1.46 -8.41
N ASN A 38 -11.91 -1.27 -7.23
CA ASN A 38 -13.26 -0.75 -7.05
C ASN A 38 -13.33 0.59 -6.30
N LEU A 39 -12.31 1.43 -6.46
CA LEU A 39 -12.27 2.77 -5.84
C LEU A 39 -13.56 3.56 -6.10
N SER A 40 -14.07 3.52 -7.33
CA SER A 40 -15.24 4.28 -7.74
C SER A 40 -16.54 3.89 -7.02
N THR A 41 -16.57 2.73 -6.38
CA THR A 41 -17.74 2.27 -5.61
C THR A 41 -17.80 2.86 -4.21
N ASN A 42 -16.71 3.45 -3.74
CA ASN A 42 -16.65 4.08 -2.43
C ASN A 42 -16.67 5.60 -2.58
N ASN A 43 -17.80 6.21 -2.23
CA ASN A 43 -18.03 7.66 -2.36
C ASN A 43 -17.62 8.45 -1.11
N VAL A 44 -17.08 7.79 -0.10
CA VAL A 44 -16.64 8.46 1.14
C VAL A 44 -15.33 9.21 0.92
N TYR A 45 -14.48 8.72 0.01
CA TYR A 45 -13.18 9.28 -0.27
C TYR A 45 -13.13 10.03 -1.59
N ALA A 46 -12.36 11.11 -1.62
CA ALA A 46 -12.07 11.86 -2.84
C ALA A 46 -10.86 11.25 -3.56
N TRP A 47 -11.11 10.22 -4.38
CA TRP A 47 -10.06 9.55 -5.13
C TRP A 47 -9.43 10.46 -6.19
N THR A 48 -8.11 10.46 -6.25
CA THR A 48 -7.32 11.21 -7.22
C THR A 48 -6.83 10.31 -8.37
N PRO A 49 -6.33 10.87 -9.49
CA PRO A 49 -5.68 10.07 -10.53
C PRO A 49 -4.53 9.19 -10.01
N ASP A 50 -3.80 9.66 -9.00
CA ASP A 50 -2.73 8.88 -8.38
C ASP A 50 -3.27 7.64 -7.65
N ASP A 51 -4.42 7.75 -7.00
CA ASP A 51 -5.06 6.60 -6.37
C ASP A 51 -5.44 5.53 -7.40
N TYR A 52 -6.00 5.93 -8.54
CA TYR A 52 -6.32 5.00 -9.64
C TYR A 52 -5.07 4.35 -10.22
N LYS A 53 -3.98 5.09 -10.34
CA LYS A 53 -2.68 4.56 -10.78
C LYS A 53 -2.17 3.47 -9.83
N VAL A 54 -2.19 3.72 -8.52
CA VAL A 54 -1.78 2.76 -7.51
C VAL A 54 -2.69 1.53 -7.51
N SER A 55 -4.01 1.75 -7.63
CA SER A 55 -4.99 0.66 -7.71
C SER A 55 -4.70 -0.27 -8.88
N LYS A 56 -4.49 0.27 -10.07
CA LYS A 56 -4.18 -0.52 -11.26
C LYS A 56 -2.89 -1.33 -11.09
N LEU A 57 -1.87 -0.72 -10.52
CA LEU A 57 -0.60 -1.40 -10.25
C LEU A 57 -0.77 -2.55 -9.26
N MET A 58 -1.53 -2.35 -8.18
CA MET A 58 -1.83 -3.41 -7.21
C MET A 58 -2.62 -4.57 -7.84
N GLU A 59 -3.64 -4.26 -8.64
CA GLU A 59 -4.40 -5.28 -9.37
C GLU A 59 -3.49 -6.14 -10.25
N GLU A 60 -2.55 -5.52 -10.96
CA GLU A 60 -1.64 -6.23 -11.85
C GLU A 60 -0.69 -7.15 -11.07
N TYR A 61 -0.10 -6.67 -9.98
CA TYR A 61 0.74 -7.50 -9.11
C TYR A 61 -0.03 -8.69 -8.55
N PHE A 62 -1.20 -8.46 -8.02
CA PHE A 62 -2.00 -9.50 -7.38
C PHE A 62 -2.51 -10.52 -8.40
N ALA A 63 -2.97 -10.07 -9.56
CA ALA A 63 -3.37 -10.94 -10.65
C ALA A 63 -2.22 -11.82 -11.15
N ASN A 64 -1.04 -11.24 -11.33
CA ASN A 64 0.16 -12.00 -11.72
C ASN A 64 0.52 -13.05 -10.69
N PHE A 65 0.50 -12.70 -9.42
CA PHE A 65 0.79 -13.62 -8.33
C PHE A 65 -0.22 -14.78 -8.27
N ILE A 66 -1.51 -14.48 -8.39
CA ILE A 66 -2.57 -15.49 -8.40
C ILE A 66 -2.41 -16.47 -9.58
N LYS A 67 -2.05 -15.95 -10.76
CA LYS A 67 -1.93 -16.76 -11.97
C LYS A 67 -0.68 -17.61 -12.03
N LYS A 68 0.45 -17.14 -11.53
CA LYS A 68 1.76 -17.79 -11.75
C LYS A 68 2.68 -17.82 -10.52
N GLY A 69 2.21 -17.35 -9.36
CA GLY A 69 3.03 -17.32 -8.13
C GLY A 69 4.14 -16.27 -8.12
N ASP A 70 4.18 -15.40 -9.12
CA ASP A 70 5.15 -14.32 -9.27
C ASP A 70 4.39 -13.02 -9.55
N PRO A 71 4.52 -11.98 -8.71
CA PRO A 71 3.82 -10.71 -8.92
C PRO A 71 4.36 -9.91 -10.08
N ASN A 72 5.59 -10.15 -10.51
CA ASN A 72 6.27 -9.38 -11.53
C ASN A 72 5.65 -9.53 -12.92
N GLY A 73 5.79 -8.50 -13.72
CA GLY A 73 5.32 -8.47 -15.09
C GLY A 73 5.83 -7.25 -15.86
N PRO A 74 5.58 -7.19 -17.18
CA PRO A 74 6.03 -6.09 -18.02
C PRO A 74 5.52 -4.74 -17.51
N GLY A 75 6.40 -3.76 -17.46
CA GLY A 75 6.04 -2.39 -17.06
C GLY A 75 5.84 -2.17 -15.56
N LEU A 76 5.97 -3.21 -14.74
CA LEU A 76 5.88 -3.10 -13.29
C LEU A 76 7.26 -2.98 -12.66
N PRO A 77 7.43 -2.14 -11.62
CA PRO A 77 8.63 -2.18 -10.80
C PRO A 77 8.90 -3.57 -10.25
N VAL A 78 10.16 -3.99 -10.23
CA VAL A 78 10.53 -5.34 -9.82
C VAL A 78 10.26 -5.55 -8.33
N TRP A 79 9.49 -6.58 -8.02
CA TRP A 79 9.25 -7.07 -6.67
C TRP A 79 10.22 -8.23 -6.41
N PRO A 80 11.33 -8.01 -5.67
CA PRO A 80 12.35 -9.04 -5.51
C PRO A 80 11.89 -10.18 -4.61
N LYS A 81 12.39 -11.39 -4.90
CA LYS A 81 12.19 -12.54 -4.03
C LYS A 81 12.92 -12.36 -2.71
N VAL A 82 12.33 -12.85 -1.64
CA VAL A 82 13.02 -12.97 -0.35
C VAL A 82 14.16 -13.98 -0.48
N ARG A 83 15.35 -13.60 -0.03
CA ARG A 83 16.56 -14.42 -0.06
C ARG A 83 17.07 -14.63 1.36
N PRO A 84 17.41 -15.85 1.76
CA PRO A 84 17.90 -16.14 3.11
C PRO A 84 19.28 -15.52 3.41
N ASP A 85 20.05 -15.22 2.37
CA ASP A 85 21.43 -14.73 2.43
C ASP A 85 21.55 -13.21 2.26
N ALA A 86 20.44 -12.50 2.19
CA ALA A 86 20.40 -11.06 1.97
C ALA A 86 19.38 -10.38 2.88
N PRO A 87 19.51 -9.08 3.16
CA PRO A 87 18.47 -8.33 3.88
C PRO A 87 17.12 -8.42 3.16
N ALA A 88 16.06 -8.61 3.93
CA ALA A 88 14.72 -8.67 3.37
C ALA A 88 14.34 -7.37 2.69
N GLN A 89 13.75 -7.49 1.50
CA GLN A 89 13.19 -6.37 0.75
C GLN A 89 11.67 -6.35 0.94
N VAL A 90 11.11 -5.16 1.13
CA VAL A 90 9.66 -4.96 1.15
C VAL A 90 9.26 -4.08 -0.03
N MET A 91 8.15 -4.41 -0.67
CA MET A 91 7.65 -3.61 -1.78
C MET A 91 6.78 -2.49 -1.23
N ARG A 92 7.20 -1.25 -1.47
CA ARG A 92 6.38 -0.09 -1.18
C ARG A 92 5.43 0.14 -2.35
N LEU A 93 4.13 -0.01 -2.10
CA LEU A 93 3.08 0.26 -3.08
C LEU A 93 2.56 1.69 -2.87
N ASP A 94 2.97 2.57 -3.74
CA ASP A 94 2.67 4.00 -3.69
C ASP A 94 2.67 4.56 -5.13
N VAL A 95 2.49 5.85 -5.27
CA VAL A 95 2.62 6.54 -6.57
C VAL A 95 3.99 6.26 -7.19
N ASP A 96 5.01 6.24 -6.36
CA ASP A 96 6.38 5.85 -6.72
C ASP A 96 6.69 4.51 -6.05
N SER A 97 6.19 3.43 -6.65
CA SER A 97 6.35 2.09 -6.09
C SER A 97 7.76 1.55 -6.31
N ARG A 98 8.35 1.02 -5.25
CA ARG A 98 9.73 0.49 -5.29
C ARG A 98 9.98 -0.51 -4.18
N ALA A 99 10.96 -1.38 -4.39
CA ALA A 99 11.49 -2.24 -3.33
C ALA A 99 12.39 -1.41 -2.41
N GLU A 100 12.24 -1.62 -1.11
CA GLU A 100 13.06 -0.99 -0.07
C GLU A 100 13.57 -2.07 0.87
N THR A 101 14.75 -1.85 1.45
CA THR A 101 15.24 -2.74 2.51
C THR A 101 14.36 -2.61 3.75
N GLU A 102 13.98 -3.74 4.33
CA GLU A 102 13.21 -3.78 5.56
C GLU A 102 13.99 -3.09 6.70
N ARG A 103 13.35 -2.13 7.39
CA ARG A 103 14.02 -1.24 8.35
C ARG A 103 13.85 -1.67 9.81
N HIS A 104 12.98 -2.63 10.08
CA HIS A 104 12.58 -2.96 11.45
C HIS A 104 12.91 -4.39 11.84
N ARG A 105 13.87 -5.02 11.14
CA ARG A 105 14.26 -6.40 11.37
C ARG A 105 14.67 -6.66 12.82
N GLU A 106 15.35 -5.73 13.45
CA GLU A 106 15.76 -5.86 14.84
C GLU A 106 14.59 -6.01 15.82
N ARG A 107 13.48 -5.37 15.53
CA ARG A 107 12.25 -5.50 16.31
C ARG A 107 11.69 -6.92 16.23
N TYR A 108 11.67 -7.50 15.04
CA TYR A 108 11.22 -8.88 14.83
C TYR A 108 12.15 -9.88 15.49
N LEU A 109 13.47 -9.70 15.35
CA LEU A 109 14.46 -10.55 16.01
C LEU A 109 14.38 -10.47 17.54
N PHE A 110 14.03 -9.31 18.07
CA PHE A 110 13.76 -9.15 19.50
C PHE A 110 12.53 -9.95 19.94
N LEU A 111 11.44 -9.85 19.19
CA LEU A 111 10.20 -10.58 19.49
C LEU A 111 10.36 -12.09 19.37
N ASP A 112 11.19 -12.56 18.45
CA ASP A 112 11.45 -13.99 18.25
C ASP A 112 12.17 -14.64 19.44
N LYS A 113 12.69 -13.87 20.40
CA LYS A 113 13.31 -14.38 21.63
C LYS A 113 12.29 -14.85 22.67
N PHE A 114 11.06 -14.52 22.48
CA PHE A 114 9.96 -14.87 23.38
C PHE A 114 9.04 -15.89 22.72
#